data_1a55d44de2ce2f553f78a49a1fb16362
#
_entry.id   1a55d44de2ce2f553f78a49a1fb16362
#
_cell.length_a   1.000
_cell.length_b   1.000
_cell.length_c   1.000
_cell.angle_alpha   90.00
_cell.angle_beta   90.00
_cell.angle_gamma   90.00
#
_symmetry.space_group_name_H-M   'P 1'
#
loop_
_entity.id
_entity.type
_entity.pdbx_description
1 polymer ?
#
loop_
_entity_poly.entity_id
_entity_poly.type
_entity_poly.pdbx_seq_one_letter_code
_entity_poly.pdbx_strand_id
1 'polypeptide(L)'
;YWATTVPLTGAELVAVGKYFSYWFPAIPLWVTVAASGILILILNLVSVKSFGALEFFLSSIKVIAVIVFIVLGLLLVFVGLPGHTAVGTANLVNDGGLLPNGLGAVWVSMAIVMFSFGGVEMLSISAAEAQNPARSVRTSVKAMIWRLSSFYVLSMLIILCLMPWQQAAQTGKDLSQSPFVMVFSELGIPYAADITNFVILIAALSGANASLYAATRLLHALAGDKMAPTFAGTTNHNGVPVTALMLSFLGVVIASVMAVAEISNIFELLMALVTLCVLVVWIMILLTYQAYKKHQGNSSGFTVWCGRITAGVGLAGVLATLVALFMLPDSSAVVSVQVGVVFFAIISVFYVVLAKKHGGFSRTDLDAL
;
A
#
# COMPACT_ATOMS: atom_id res chain seq x y z
N TYR A 1 -9.19 8.47 3.48
CA TYR A 1 -8.73 7.28 2.75
C TYR A 1 -8.59 7.55 1.25
N TRP A 2 -9.49 8.27 0.61
CA TRP A 2 -9.33 8.71 -0.79
C TRP A 2 -7.99 9.40 -1.03
N ALA A 3 -7.58 10.25 -0.11
CA ALA A 3 -6.28 10.93 -0.11
C ALA A 3 -5.06 9.98 -0.05
N THR A 4 -5.24 8.77 0.44
CA THR A 4 -4.22 7.71 0.46
C THR A 4 -4.15 6.98 -0.88
N THR A 5 -5.31 6.63 -1.44
CA THR A 5 -5.40 5.77 -2.63
C THR A 5 -5.02 6.50 -3.92
N VAL A 6 -5.25 7.81 -4.01
CA VAL A 6 -4.90 8.61 -5.20
C VAL A 6 -3.38 8.66 -5.44
N PRO A 7 -2.52 9.10 -4.49
CA PRO A 7 -1.08 9.06 -4.68
C PRO A 7 -0.53 7.62 -4.75
N LEU A 8 -1.15 6.64 -4.07
CA LEU A 8 -0.79 5.23 -4.17
C LEU A 8 -0.92 4.71 -5.60
N THR A 9 -2.02 5.03 -6.30
CA THR A 9 -2.20 4.67 -7.71
C THR A 9 -1.04 5.20 -8.57
N GLY A 10 -0.63 6.45 -8.35
CA GLY A 10 0.52 7.05 -9.04
C GLY A 10 1.84 6.33 -8.73
N ALA A 11 2.10 6.04 -7.45
CA ALA A 11 3.31 5.34 -7.02
C ALA A 11 3.42 3.94 -7.63
N GLU A 12 2.33 3.17 -7.62
CA GLU A 12 2.28 1.83 -8.21
C GLU A 12 2.55 1.87 -9.72
N LEU A 13 2.04 2.87 -10.45
CA LEU A 13 2.31 3.00 -11.87
C LEU A 13 3.75 3.47 -12.16
N VAL A 14 4.36 4.26 -11.29
CA VAL A 14 5.79 4.56 -11.36
C VAL A 14 6.61 3.28 -11.16
N ALA A 15 6.21 2.42 -10.21
CA ALA A 15 6.84 1.10 -10.03
C ALA A 15 6.67 0.24 -11.29
N VAL A 16 5.47 0.16 -11.88
CA VAL A 16 5.25 -0.53 -13.16
C VAL A 16 6.23 -0.05 -14.23
N GLY A 17 6.41 1.28 -14.38
CA GLY A 17 7.33 1.85 -15.34
C GLY A 17 8.78 1.47 -15.06
N LYS A 18 9.22 1.48 -13.81
CA LYS A 18 10.58 1.09 -13.42
C LYS A 18 10.82 -0.42 -13.64
N TYR A 19 9.85 -1.30 -13.34
CA TYR A 19 9.97 -2.73 -13.64
C TYR A 19 9.94 -3.00 -15.15
N PHE A 20 9.18 -2.23 -15.93
CA PHE A 20 9.14 -2.33 -17.38
C PHE A 20 10.46 -1.93 -18.02
N SER A 21 11.17 -0.93 -17.48
CA SER A 21 12.45 -0.46 -17.97
C SER A 21 13.56 -1.53 -17.87
N TYR A 22 13.38 -2.58 -17.08
CA TYR A 22 14.28 -3.73 -17.05
C TYR A 22 14.45 -4.39 -18.43
N TRP A 23 13.37 -4.49 -19.20
CA TRP A 23 13.42 -5.03 -20.58
C TRP A 23 13.57 -3.96 -21.64
N PHE A 24 13.01 -2.77 -21.41
CA PHE A 24 12.92 -1.71 -22.39
C PHE A 24 13.47 -0.37 -21.84
N PRO A 25 14.78 -0.30 -21.57
CA PRO A 25 15.38 0.89 -20.94
C PRO A 25 15.33 2.16 -21.83
N ALA A 26 15.14 1.98 -23.14
CA ALA A 26 15.02 3.10 -24.10
C ALA A 26 13.65 3.83 -24.02
N ILE A 27 12.64 3.22 -23.39
CA ILE A 27 11.31 3.83 -23.28
C ILE A 27 11.28 4.75 -22.05
N PRO A 28 10.99 6.06 -22.24
CA PRO A 28 10.92 7.00 -21.12
C PRO A 28 9.88 6.59 -20.08
N LEU A 29 10.18 6.81 -18.78
CA LEU A 29 9.32 6.43 -17.65
C LEU A 29 7.90 7.00 -17.80
N TRP A 30 7.75 8.25 -18.25
CA TRP A 30 6.44 8.87 -18.38
C TRP A 30 5.54 8.16 -19.40
N VAL A 31 6.12 7.57 -20.46
CA VAL A 31 5.36 6.81 -21.47
C VAL A 31 4.73 5.57 -20.83
N THR A 32 5.50 4.83 -20.07
CA THR A 32 5.01 3.61 -19.40
C THR A 32 4.00 3.93 -18.30
N VAL A 33 4.20 4.99 -17.53
CA VAL A 33 3.24 5.46 -16.51
C VAL A 33 1.94 5.90 -17.16
N ALA A 34 1.99 6.70 -18.22
CA ALA A 34 0.80 7.16 -18.93
C ALA A 34 0.05 6.01 -19.62
N ALA A 35 0.76 5.13 -20.32
CA ALA A 35 0.17 4.00 -21.03
C ALA A 35 -0.51 3.01 -20.06
N SER A 36 0.17 2.64 -18.98
CA SER A 36 -0.41 1.77 -17.94
C SER A 36 -1.57 2.47 -17.20
N GLY A 37 -1.46 3.78 -16.98
CA GLY A 37 -2.55 4.60 -16.45
C GLY A 37 -3.80 4.58 -17.34
N ILE A 38 -3.64 4.79 -18.63
CA ILE A 38 -4.76 4.71 -19.61
C ILE A 38 -5.35 3.29 -19.61
N LEU A 39 -4.51 2.26 -19.56
CA LEU A 39 -4.98 0.87 -19.51
C LEU A 39 -5.89 0.64 -18.29
N ILE A 40 -5.47 1.00 -17.08
CA ILE A 40 -6.31 0.81 -15.89
C ILE A 40 -7.55 1.71 -15.90
N LEU A 41 -7.49 2.91 -16.51
CA LEU A 41 -8.64 3.78 -16.70
C LEU A 41 -9.69 3.09 -17.56
N ILE A 42 -9.30 2.53 -18.71
CA ILE A 42 -10.19 1.78 -19.61
C ILE A 42 -10.82 0.59 -18.88
N LEU A 43 -10.01 -0.19 -18.13
CA LEU A 43 -10.51 -1.33 -17.35
C LEU A 43 -11.57 -0.90 -16.33
N ASN A 44 -11.40 0.23 -15.66
CA ASN A 44 -12.36 0.75 -14.70
C ASN A 44 -13.62 1.35 -15.35
N LEU A 45 -13.56 1.77 -16.62
CA LEU A 45 -14.72 2.29 -17.37
C LEU A 45 -15.64 1.18 -17.88
N VAL A 46 -15.10 -0.02 -18.16
CA VAL A 46 -15.85 -1.07 -18.90
C VAL A 46 -16.86 -1.79 -18.01
N SER A 47 -16.49 -2.33 -16.86
CA SER A 47 -17.46 -3.06 -16.01
C SER A 47 -16.91 -3.42 -14.63
N VAL A 48 -17.77 -3.25 -13.62
CA VAL A 48 -17.51 -3.69 -12.23
C VAL A 48 -17.40 -5.22 -12.09
N LYS A 49 -18.18 -5.98 -12.87
CA LYS A 49 -18.14 -7.46 -12.79
C LYS A 49 -16.83 -8.03 -13.32
N SER A 50 -16.31 -7.47 -14.41
CA SER A 50 -15.03 -7.90 -14.99
C SER A 50 -13.85 -7.58 -14.09
N PHE A 51 -13.94 -6.49 -13.30
CA PHE A 51 -12.94 -6.12 -12.32
C PHE A 51 -12.70 -7.23 -11.29
N GLY A 52 -13.75 -7.76 -10.67
CA GLY A 52 -13.62 -8.78 -9.62
C GLY A 52 -12.95 -10.07 -10.10
N ALA A 53 -13.30 -10.54 -11.30
CA ALA A 53 -12.70 -11.74 -11.89
C ALA A 53 -11.22 -11.53 -12.25
N LEU A 54 -10.90 -10.38 -12.85
CA LEU A 54 -9.52 -10.01 -13.20
C LEU A 54 -8.65 -9.87 -11.93
N GLU A 55 -9.14 -9.16 -10.92
CA GLU A 55 -8.41 -8.96 -9.66
C GLU A 55 -8.18 -10.27 -8.90
N PHE A 56 -9.16 -11.18 -8.90
CA PHE A 56 -8.99 -12.51 -8.32
C PHE A 56 -7.87 -13.28 -9.02
N PHE A 57 -7.82 -13.27 -10.34
CA PHE A 57 -6.77 -13.93 -11.12
C PHE A 57 -5.39 -13.30 -10.86
N LEU A 58 -5.29 -11.98 -10.95
CA LEU A 58 -4.03 -11.26 -10.72
C LEU A 58 -3.54 -11.41 -9.28
N SER A 59 -4.43 -11.39 -8.30
CA SER A 59 -4.10 -11.62 -6.89
C SER A 59 -3.64 -13.05 -6.63
N SER A 60 -4.20 -14.04 -7.33
CA SER A 60 -3.75 -15.43 -7.23
C SER A 60 -2.32 -15.59 -7.73
N ILE A 61 -1.96 -14.96 -8.84
CA ILE A 61 -0.58 -14.95 -9.36
C ILE A 61 0.39 -14.40 -8.31
N LYS A 62 0.06 -13.26 -7.67
CA LYS A 62 0.89 -12.66 -6.61
C LYS A 62 1.14 -13.63 -5.45
N VAL A 63 0.09 -14.25 -4.95
CA VAL A 63 0.18 -15.19 -3.82
C VAL A 63 1.02 -16.40 -4.18
N ILE A 64 0.78 -17.01 -5.35
CA ILE A 64 1.55 -18.16 -5.83
C ILE A 64 3.03 -17.79 -5.98
N ALA A 65 3.33 -16.62 -6.57
CA ALA A 65 4.70 -16.17 -6.75
C ALA A 65 5.45 -15.99 -5.42
N VAL A 66 4.80 -15.40 -4.40
CA VAL A 66 5.41 -15.27 -3.07
C VAL A 66 5.63 -16.64 -2.43
N ILE A 67 4.71 -17.58 -2.57
CA ILE A 67 4.87 -18.95 -2.05
C ILE A 67 6.04 -19.64 -2.77
N VAL A 68 6.12 -19.55 -4.08
CA VAL A 68 7.23 -20.11 -4.87
C VAL A 68 8.56 -19.50 -4.45
N PHE A 69 8.62 -18.17 -4.29
CA PHE A 69 9.82 -17.50 -3.80
C PHE A 69 10.24 -18.00 -2.42
N ILE A 70 9.31 -18.15 -1.48
CA ILE A 70 9.60 -18.65 -0.13
C ILE A 70 10.11 -20.10 -0.20
N VAL A 71 9.45 -20.97 -0.96
CA VAL A 71 9.84 -22.37 -1.07
C VAL A 71 11.23 -22.52 -1.70
N LEU A 72 11.47 -21.86 -2.83
CA LEU A 72 12.77 -21.89 -3.52
C LEU A 72 13.87 -21.26 -2.66
N GLY A 73 13.57 -20.15 -2.00
CA GLY A 73 14.50 -19.47 -1.11
C GLY A 73 14.90 -20.33 0.10
N LEU A 74 13.95 -21.02 0.72
CA LEU A 74 14.24 -21.98 1.80
C LEU A 74 15.08 -23.15 1.32
N LEU A 75 14.80 -23.69 0.12
CA LEU A 75 15.62 -24.75 -0.47
C LEU A 75 17.06 -24.26 -0.70
N LEU A 76 17.25 -23.05 -1.22
CA LEU A 76 18.57 -22.47 -1.44
C LEU A 76 19.33 -22.21 -0.13
N VAL A 77 18.63 -21.77 0.91
CA VAL A 77 19.26 -21.49 2.21
C VAL A 77 19.69 -22.77 2.90
N PHE A 78 18.86 -23.83 2.91
CA PHE A 78 19.09 -25.00 3.77
C PHE A 78 19.53 -26.26 3.03
N VAL A 79 19.18 -26.42 1.76
CA VAL A 79 19.44 -27.68 1.00
C VAL A 79 20.42 -27.44 -0.15
N GLY A 80 20.34 -26.28 -0.79
CA GLY A 80 20.97 -26.00 -2.07
C GLY A 80 20.10 -26.46 -3.25
N LEU A 81 20.51 -26.08 -4.46
CA LEU A 81 19.91 -26.51 -5.72
C LEU A 81 20.99 -27.15 -6.62
N PRO A 82 20.62 -27.90 -7.66
CA PRO A 82 21.58 -28.43 -8.62
C PRO A 82 22.52 -27.36 -9.14
N GLY A 83 23.83 -27.51 -8.87
CA GLY A 83 24.83 -26.50 -9.22
C GLY A 83 25.08 -25.39 -8.19
N HIS A 84 24.29 -25.28 -7.13
CA HIS A 84 24.43 -24.28 -6.07
C HIS A 84 24.44 -24.96 -4.69
N THR A 85 25.49 -24.73 -3.91
CA THR A 85 25.57 -25.18 -2.51
C THR A 85 24.62 -24.39 -1.63
N ALA A 86 24.18 -24.99 -0.52
CA ALA A 86 23.35 -24.29 0.47
C ALA A 86 24.09 -23.05 0.97
N VAL A 87 23.43 -21.89 0.90
CA VAL A 87 24.02 -20.60 1.30
C VAL A 87 24.10 -20.46 2.83
N GLY A 88 23.17 -21.10 3.54
CA GLY A 88 23.08 -21.03 5.00
C GLY A 88 22.54 -19.68 5.49
N THR A 89 22.76 -19.41 6.79
CA THR A 89 22.25 -18.22 7.48
C THR A 89 23.37 -17.24 7.89
N ALA A 90 24.58 -17.43 7.36
CA ALA A 90 25.75 -16.65 7.76
C ALA A 90 25.59 -15.14 7.51
N ASN A 91 24.93 -14.75 6.42
CA ASN A 91 24.67 -13.36 6.09
C ASN A 91 23.80 -12.61 7.13
N LEU A 92 23.00 -13.33 7.94
CA LEU A 92 22.20 -12.69 9.00
C LEU A 92 23.05 -12.20 10.18
N VAL A 93 24.22 -12.83 10.42
CA VAL A 93 25.06 -12.53 11.58
C VAL A 93 26.41 -11.92 11.20
N ASN A 94 26.81 -12.09 9.95
CA ASN A 94 27.96 -11.37 9.39
C ASN A 94 27.64 -9.86 9.29
N ASP A 95 28.58 -9.04 9.02
CA ASP A 95 28.39 -7.60 8.71
C ASP A 95 27.68 -6.78 9.81
N GLY A 96 28.00 -7.05 11.06
CA GLY A 96 27.50 -6.30 12.22
C GLY A 96 26.32 -6.95 12.96
N GLY A 97 25.96 -8.19 12.59
CA GLY A 97 24.91 -8.96 13.28
C GLY A 97 23.49 -8.52 12.92
N LEU A 98 22.52 -8.90 13.76
CA LEU A 98 21.10 -8.64 13.53
C LEU A 98 20.69 -7.16 13.61
N LEU A 99 21.50 -6.33 14.25
CA LEU A 99 21.22 -4.90 14.47
C LEU A 99 22.45 -4.05 14.14
N PRO A 100 22.94 -4.07 12.89
CA PRO A 100 24.20 -3.42 12.52
C PRO A 100 24.18 -1.90 12.78
N ASN A 101 23.02 -1.27 12.67
CA ASN A 101 22.82 0.17 12.86
C ASN A 101 22.08 0.49 14.18
N GLY A 102 21.90 -0.49 15.07
CA GLY A 102 21.28 -0.33 16.37
C GLY A 102 19.75 -0.11 16.35
N LEU A 103 19.15 0.01 17.54
CA LEU A 103 17.70 0.16 17.72
C LEU A 103 17.13 1.46 17.13
N GLY A 104 17.94 2.53 17.07
CA GLY A 104 17.52 3.79 16.46
C GLY A 104 17.17 3.64 14.97
N ALA A 105 17.97 2.87 14.24
CA ALA A 105 17.70 2.57 12.83
C ALA A 105 16.44 1.74 12.66
N VAL A 106 16.17 0.78 13.55
CA VAL A 106 14.92 0.00 13.54
C VAL A 106 13.72 0.92 13.72
N TRP A 107 13.79 1.87 14.65
CA TRP A 107 12.69 2.83 14.86
C TRP A 107 12.44 3.71 13.63
N VAL A 108 13.49 4.28 13.04
CA VAL A 108 13.38 5.12 11.84
C VAL A 108 12.82 4.31 10.66
N SER A 109 13.26 3.06 10.48
CA SER A 109 12.75 2.19 9.41
C SER A 109 11.26 1.82 9.57
N MET A 110 10.68 1.93 10.78
CA MET A 110 9.25 1.70 11.00
C MET A 110 8.38 2.61 10.13
N ALA A 111 8.83 3.82 9.77
CA ALA A 111 8.11 4.70 8.88
C ALA A 111 7.86 4.06 7.50
N ILE A 112 8.83 3.30 7.00
CA ILE A 112 8.73 2.58 5.71
C ILE A 112 7.98 1.26 5.89
N VAL A 113 8.26 0.53 6.98
CA VAL A 113 7.62 -0.76 7.27
C VAL A 113 6.11 -0.62 7.45
N MET A 114 5.66 0.43 8.14
CA MET A 114 4.22 0.69 8.35
C MET A 114 3.46 0.85 7.03
N PHE A 115 4.08 1.40 5.99
CA PHE A 115 3.50 1.45 4.66
C PHE A 115 3.13 0.04 4.14
N SER A 116 3.99 -0.97 4.35
CA SER A 116 3.76 -2.34 3.88
C SER A 116 2.51 -3.00 4.48
N PHE A 117 2.00 -2.47 5.58
CA PHE A 117 0.75 -2.89 6.21
C PHE A 117 -0.46 -2.03 5.79
N GLY A 118 -0.26 -1.00 4.96
CA GLY A 118 -1.36 -0.21 4.40
C GLY A 118 -2.34 -1.09 3.61
N GLY A 119 -3.64 -0.74 3.66
CA GLY A 119 -4.69 -1.52 3.02
C GLY A 119 -5.37 -2.56 3.92
N VAL A 120 -4.84 -2.85 5.11
CA VAL A 120 -5.48 -3.79 6.06
C VAL A 120 -6.86 -3.29 6.50
N GLU A 121 -7.06 -2.01 6.55
CA GLU A 121 -8.32 -1.33 6.87
C GLU A 121 -9.41 -1.55 5.82
N MET A 122 -9.04 -1.83 4.55
CA MET A 122 -9.99 -2.14 3.47
C MET A 122 -10.81 -3.40 3.76
N LEU A 123 -10.27 -4.30 4.58
CA LEU A 123 -10.97 -5.49 5.01
C LEU A 123 -12.27 -5.16 5.76
N SER A 124 -12.28 -4.11 6.59
CA SER A 124 -13.47 -3.69 7.33
C SER A 124 -14.54 -3.12 6.41
N ILE A 125 -14.16 -2.40 5.36
CA ILE A 125 -15.06 -1.85 4.35
C ILE A 125 -15.71 -3.00 3.55
N SER A 126 -14.91 -3.92 3.04
CA SER A 126 -15.39 -5.08 2.27
C SER A 126 -16.25 -6.02 3.11
N ALA A 127 -15.97 -6.16 4.40
CA ALA A 127 -16.71 -7.03 5.30
C ALA A 127 -18.09 -6.44 5.68
N ALA A 128 -18.27 -5.12 5.65
CA ALA A 128 -19.56 -4.49 5.90
C ALA A 128 -20.62 -4.89 4.85
N GLU A 129 -20.19 -5.21 3.62
CA GLU A 129 -21.06 -5.67 2.53
C GLU A 129 -21.32 -7.19 2.56
N ALA A 130 -20.72 -7.94 3.49
CA ALA A 130 -20.87 -9.39 3.57
C ALA A 130 -22.20 -9.80 4.22
N GLN A 131 -22.75 -10.96 3.82
CA GLN A 131 -24.01 -11.52 4.38
C GLN A 131 -23.95 -11.71 5.92
N ASN A 132 -22.77 -11.97 6.49
CA ASN A 132 -22.54 -12.06 7.93
C ASN A 132 -21.27 -11.29 8.31
N PRO A 133 -21.37 -9.96 8.51
CA PRO A 133 -20.22 -9.07 8.71
C PRO A 133 -19.33 -9.49 9.88
N ALA A 134 -19.90 -9.79 11.04
CA ALA A 134 -19.15 -10.12 12.25
C ALA A 134 -18.28 -11.39 12.12
N ARG A 135 -18.82 -12.45 11.48
CA ARG A 135 -18.08 -13.69 11.23
C ARG A 135 -17.03 -13.48 10.14
N SER A 136 -17.39 -12.75 9.09
CA SER A 136 -16.51 -12.46 7.97
C SER A 136 -15.28 -11.67 8.44
N VAL A 137 -15.46 -10.59 9.19
CA VAL A 137 -14.36 -9.79 9.78
C VAL A 137 -13.44 -10.68 10.62
N ARG A 138 -13.99 -11.47 11.54
CA ARG A 138 -13.17 -12.29 12.44
C ARG A 138 -12.30 -13.30 11.73
N THR A 139 -12.85 -13.98 10.72
CA THR A 139 -12.13 -14.99 9.95
C THR A 139 -11.07 -14.33 9.05
N SER A 140 -11.44 -13.25 8.38
CA SER A 140 -10.55 -12.55 7.45
C SER A 140 -9.39 -11.86 8.17
N VAL A 141 -9.62 -11.25 9.35
CA VAL A 141 -8.54 -10.65 10.16
C VAL A 141 -7.51 -11.69 10.58
N LYS A 142 -7.96 -12.86 11.05
CA LYS A 142 -7.04 -13.95 11.42
C LYS A 142 -6.22 -14.43 10.22
N ALA A 143 -6.87 -14.70 9.10
CA ALA A 143 -6.21 -15.14 7.87
C ALA A 143 -5.22 -14.09 7.37
N MET A 144 -5.58 -12.80 7.44
CA MET A 144 -4.72 -11.69 7.05
C MET A 144 -3.47 -11.60 7.93
N ILE A 145 -3.61 -11.64 9.26
CA ILE A 145 -2.47 -11.57 10.18
C ILE A 145 -1.48 -12.70 9.88
N TRP A 146 -1.95 -13.94 9.75
CA TRP A 146 -1.10 -15.10 9.43
C TRP A 146 -0.42 -14.94 8.09
N ARG A 147 -1.16 -14.55 7.06
CA ARG A 147 -0.63 -14.41 5.70
C ARG A 147 0.40 -13.28 5.61
N LEU A 148 0.10 -12.10 6.15
CA LEU A 148 1.02 -10.97 6.11
C LEU A 148 2.28 -11.26 6.93
N SER A 149 2.14 -11.75 8.17
CA SER A 149 3.29 -12.04 9.01
C SER A 149 4.19 -13.11 8.38
N SER A 150 3.61 -14.21 7.88
CA SER A 150 4.41 -15.27 7.27
C SER A 150 5.08 -14.80 5.97
N PHE A 151 4.35 -14.13 5.08
CA PHE A 151 4.92 -13.70 3.80
C PHE A 151 6.00 -12.63 3.98
N TYR A 152 5.77 -11.62 4.81
CA TYR A 152 6.73 -10.55 5.01
C TYR A 152 7.96 -11.04 5.77
N VAL A 153 7.77 -11.73 6.89
CA VAL A 153 8.91 -12.20 7.70
C VAL A 153 9.74 -13.22 6.94
N LEU A 154 9.11 -14.24 6.32
CA LEU A 154 9.85 -15.28 5.61
C LEU A 154 10.54 -14.71 4.37
N SER A 155 9.89 -13.88 3.58
CA SER A 155 10.52 -13.30 2.39
C SER A 155 11.72 -12.42 2.76
N MET A 156 11.61 -11.58 3.78
CA MET A 156 12.72 -10.74 4.24
C MET A 156 13.87 -11.56 4.83
N LEU A 157 13.56 -12.58 5.64
CA LEU A 157 14.58 -13.49 6.17
C LEU A 157 15.33 -14.21 5.06
N ILE A 158 14.62 -14.70 4.04
CA ILE A 158 15.23 -15.38 2.89
C ILE A 158 16.15 -14.41 2.14
N ILE A 159 15.71 -13.19 1.83
CA ILE A 159 16.55 -12.20 1.15
C ILE A 159 17.83 -11.94 1.95
N LEU A 160 17.71 -11.72 3.26
CA LEU A 160 18.85 -11.45 4.15
C LEU A 160 19.76 -12.68 4.37
N CYS A 161 19.25 -13.90 4.18
CA CYS A 161 20.11 -15.10 4.15
C CYS A 161 20.89 -15.21 2.83
N LEU A 162 20.24 -14.88 1.71
CA LEU A 162 20.81 -15.08 0.37
C LEU A 162 21.81 -14.00 -0.04
N MET A 163 21.67 -12.77 0.48
CA MET A 163 22.60 -11.67 0.17
C MET A 163 22.90 -10.82 1.41
N PRO A 164 24.09 -10.18 1.48
CA PRO A 164 24.42 -9.21 2.52
C PRO A 164 23.44 -8.03 2.52
N TRP A 165 23.07 -7.53 3.71
CA TRP A 165 22.09 -6.45 3.83
C TRP A 165 22.52 -5.16 3.13
N GLN A 166 23.83 -4.89 3.04
CA GLN A 166 24.37 -3.73 2.32
C GLN A 166 24.04 -3.79 0.81
N GLN A 167 24.14 -4.98 0.21
CA GLN A 167 23.80 -5.21 -1.18
C GLN A 167 22.28 -5.06 -1.37
N ALA A 168 21.48 -5.68 -0.53
CA ALA A 168 20.02 -5.53 -0.55
C ALA A 168 19.58 -4.05 -0.44
N ALA A 169 20.26 -3.24 0.39
CA ALA A 169 19.99 -1.82 0.56
C ALA A 169 20.36 -0.97 -0.67
N GLN A 170 21.40 -1.36 -1.42
CA GLN A 170 21.79 -0.67 -2.65
C GLN A 170 20.83 -0.96 -3.81
N THR A 171 20.39 -2.21 -3.94
CA THR A 171 19.43 -2.61 -4.98
C THR A 171 18.06 -1.99 -4.76
N GLY A 172 17.69 -1.68 -3.52
CA GLY A 172 16.43 -1.01 -3.17
C GLY A 172 16.29 0.42 -3.72
N LYS A 173 17.36 1.05 -4.20
CA LYS A 173 17.31 2.39 -4.82
C LYS A 173 16.76 2.38 -6.25
N ASP A 174 16.87 1.27 -6.95
CA ASP A 174 16.31 1.07 -8.27
C ASP A 174 15.35 -0.13 -8.26
N LEU A 175 14.07 0.14 -8.44
CA LEU A 175 13.03 -0.89 -8.43
C LEU A 175 13.19 -1.93 -9.54
N SER A 176 13.86 -1.58 -10.65
CA SER A 176 14.18 -2.54 -11.72
C SER A 176 15.16 -3.62 -11.27
N GLN A 177 15.92 -3.31 -10.20
CA GLN A 177 16.87 -4.23 -9.58
C GLN A 177 16.34 -4.68 -8.20
N SER A 178 15.06 -5.00 -8.12
CA SER A 178 14.45 -5.50 -6.89
C SER A 178 15.25 -6.69 -6.31
N PRO A 179 15.41 -6.80 -4.98
CA PRO A 179 16.06 -7.95 -4.34
C PRO A 179 15.46 -9.30 -4.75
N PHE A 180 14.16 -9.35 -5.05
CA PHE A 180 13.52 -10.56 -5.56
C PHE A 180 14.06 -10.97 -6.95
N VAL A 181 14.29 -9.99 -7.83
CA VAL A 181 14.86 -10.23 -9.17
C VAL A 181 16.32 -10.60 -9.04
N MET A 182 17.08 -9.85 -8.25
CA MET A 182 18.54 -10.02 -8.09
C MET A 182 18.89 -11.39 -7.52
N VAL A 183 18.21 -11.86 -6.48
CA VAL A 183 18.45 -13.17 -5.86
C VAL A 183 18.46 -14.29 -6.91
N PHE A 184 17.47 -14.34 -7.78
CA PHE A 184 17.40 -15.39 -8.81
C PHE A 184 18.38 -15.19 -9.96
N SER A 185 18.70 -13.93 -10.27
CA SER A 185 19.72 -13.61 -11.30
C SER A 185 21.11 -14.06 -10.87
N GLU A 186 21.51 -13.78 -9.63
CA GLU A 186 22.84 -14.17 -9.11
C GLU A 186 23.00 -15.68 -8.96
N LEU A 187 21.90 -16.40 -8.76
CA LEU A 187 21.92 -17.86 -8.68
C LEU A 187 22.01 -18.54 -10.05
N GLY A 188 22.07 -17.78 -11.14
CA GLY A 188 22.21 -18.31 -12.49
C GLY A 188 21.03 -19.15 -12.97
N ILE A 189 19.84 -19.00 -12.34
CA ILE A 189 18.62 -19.69 -12.76
C ILE A 189 18.12 -19.03 -14.05
N PRO A 190 18.11 -19.71 -15.21
CA PRO A 190 17.70 -19.11 -16.46
C PRO A 190 16.27 -18.57 -16.40
N TYR A 191 16.03 -17.36 -16.89
CA TYR A 191 14.71 -16.72 -16.96
C TYR A 191 13.99 -16.48 -15.62
N ALA A 192 14.54 -16.92 -14.48
CA ALA A 192 13.88 -16.71 -13.19
C ALA A 192 13.80 -15.23 -12.82
N ALA A 193 14.82 -14.44 -13.18
CA ALA A 193 14.80 -13.01 -13.02
C ALA A 193 13.70 -12.34 -13.87
N ASP A 194 13.58 -12.73 -15.14
CA ASP A 194 12.53 -12.20 -16.04
C ASP A 194 11.13 -12.54 -15.55
N ILE A 195 10.91 -13.80 -15.14
CA ILE A 195 9.63 -14.26 -14.60
C ILE A 195 9.29 -13.50 -13.32
N THR A 196 10.25 -13.36 -12.41
CA THR A 196 10.02 -12.64 -11.15
C THR A 196 9.73 -11.17 -11.40
N ASN A 197 10.51 -10.50 -12.25
CA ASN A 197 10.27 -9.11 -12.62
C ASN A 197 8.90 -8.92 -13.27
N PHE A 198 8.48 -9.82 -14.17
CA PHE A 198 7.15 -9.81 -14.78
C PHE A 198 6.04 -9.96 -13.73
N VAL A 199 6.19 -10.88 -12.78
CA VAL A 199 5.21 -11.08 -11.71
C VAL A 199 5.09 -9.83 -10.83
N ILE A 200 6.20 -9.17 -10.48
CA ILE A 200 6.20 -7.95 -9.68
C ILE A 200 5.53 -6.80 -10.46
N LEU A 201 5.83 -6.68 -11.76
CA LEU A 201 5.18 -5.71 -12.64
C LEU A 201 3.65 -5.90 -12.65
N ILE A 202 3.18 -7.12 -12.85
CA ILE A 202 1.75 -7.46 -12.82
C ILE A 202 1.16 -7.20 -11.42
N ALA A 203 1.92 -7.46 -10.36
CA ALA A 203 1.49 -7.17 -9.00
C ALA A 203 1.28 -5.67 -8.77
N ALA A 204 2.20 -4.83 -9.21
CA ALA A 204 2.10 -3.38 -9.13
C ALA A 204 0.95 -2.84 -9.98
N LEU A 205 0.78 -3.33 -11.22
CA LEU A 205 -0.32 -2.94 -12.09
C LEU A 205 -1.69 -3.29 -11.48
N SER A 206 -1.83 -4.48 -10.89
CA SER A 206 -3.04 -4.88 -10.16
C SER A 206 -3.25 -4.01 -8.91
N GLY A 207 -2.19 -3.68 -8.16
CA GLY A 207 -2.25 -2.76 -7.02
C GLY A 207 -2.78 -1.38 -7.44
N ALA A 208 -2.24 -0.81 -8.52
CA ALA A 208 -2.71 0.45 -9.10
C ALA A 208 -4.19 0.40 -9.49
N ASN A 209 -4.59 -0.69 -10.16
CA ASN A 209 -5.98 -0.89 -10.60
C ASN A 209 -6.94 -0.97 -9.39
N ALA A 210 -6.59 -1.74 -8.36
CA ALA A 210 -7.37 -1.86 -7.14
C ALA A 210 -7.46 -0.52 -6.37
N SER A 211 -6.36 0.23 -6.30
CA SER A 211 -6.31 1.54 -5.65
C SER A 211 -7.18 2.57 -6.36
N LEU A 212 -7.15 2.61 -7.69
CA LEU A 212 -8.01 3.50 -8.50
C LEU A 212 -9.49 3.15 -8.33
N TYR A 213 -9.81 1.85 -8.34
CA TYR A 213 -11.17 1.37 -8.08
C TYR A 213 -11.66 1.80 -6.69
N ALA A 214 -10.86 1.57 -5.65
CA ALA A 214 -11.19 1.94 -4.29
C ALA A 214 -11.36 3.46 -4.13
N ALA A 215 -10.44 4.26 -4.67
CA ALA A 215 -10.54 5.73 -4.68
C ALA A 215 -11.84 6.21 -5.31
N THR A 216 -12.20 5.63 -6.45
CA THR A 216 -13.41 5.97 -7.21
C THR A 216 -14.67 5.69 -6.38
N ARG A 217 -14.75 4.53 -5.75
CA ARG A 217 -15.91 4.13 -4.94
C ARG A 217 -16.04 4.95 -3.67
N LEU A 218 -14.92 5.24 -3.00
CA LEU A 218 -14.91 6.10 -1.82
C LEU A 218 -15.38 7.51 -2.12
N LEU A 219 -14.90 8.11 -3.20
CA LEU A 219 -15.31 9.47 -3.57
C LEU A 219 -16.79 9.51 -3.96
N HIS A 220 -17.27 8.48 -4.66
CA HIS A 220 -18.68 8.33 -5.01
C HIS A 220 -19.57 8.22 -3.75
N ALA A 221 -19.18 7.38 -2.78
CA ALA A 221 -19.91 7.24 -1.50
C ALA A 221 -19.92 8.56 -0.72
N LEU A 222 -18.77 9.22 -0.57
CA LEU A 222 -18.69 10.54 0.08
C LEU A 222 -19.57 11.59 -0.58
N ALA A 223 -19.72 11.55 -1.91
CA ALA A 223 -20.62 12.47 -2.61
C ALA A 223 -22.10 12.15 -2.35
N GLY A 224 -22.45 10.87 -2.19
CA GLY A 224 -23.78 10.42 -1.75
C GLY A 224 -24.12 10.94 -0.35
N ASP A 225 -23.16 10.90 0.57
CA ASP A 225 -23.27 11.40 1.95
C ASP A 225 -23.12 12.95 2.05
N LYS A 226 -23.07 13.67 0.94
CA LYS A 226 -22.86 15.14 0.87
C LYS A 226 -21.53 15.61 1.47
N MET A 227 -20.59 14.71 1.70
CA MET A 227 -19.22 15.00 2.20
C MET A 227 -18.23 15.31 1.08
N ALA A 228 -18.64 15.14 -0.18
CA ALA A 228 -17.88 15.51 -1.38
C ALA A 228 -18.81 16.20 -2.40
N PRO A 229 -18.27 16.82 -3.46
CA PRO A 229 -19.08 17.46 -4.48
C PRO A 229 -20.10 16.51 -5.10
N THR A 230 -21.36 16.95 -5.19
CA THR A 230 -22.48 16.12 -5.64
C THR A 230 -22.33 15.56 -7.04
N PHE A 231 -21.57 16.23 -7.91
CA PHE A 231 -21.29 15.74 -9.27
C PHE A 231 -20.48 14.45 -9.30
N ALA A 232 -19.70 14.14 -8.23
CA ALA A 232 -18.99 12.88 -8.10
C ALA A 232 -19.91 11.69 -7.69
N GLY A 233 -21.14 11.98 -7.26
CA GLY A 233 -22.15 10.99 -6.89
C GLY A 233 -22.96 10.43 -8.07
N THR A 234 -22.72 10.87 -9.31
CA THR A 234 -23.45 10.39 -10.50
C THR A 234 -22.77 9.18 -11.13
N THR A 235 -23.56 8.20 -11.55
CA THR A 235 -23.09 7.02 -12.29
C THR A 235 -23.59 7.05 -13.72
N ASN A 236 -22.85 6.43 -14.64
CA ASN A 236 -23.31 6.16 -16.00
C ASN A 236 -24.28 4.95 -16.02
N HIS A 237 -24.81 4.61 -17.21
CA HIS A 237 -25.72 3.47 -17.42
C HIS A 237 -25.10 2.09 -17.08
N ASN A 238 -23.77 1.99 -17.01
CA ASN A 238 -23.06 0.77 -16.60
C ASN A 238 -22.78 0.73 -15.07
N GLY A 239 -23.31 1.69 -14.30
CA GLY A 239 -23.09 1.80 -12.85
C GLY A 239 -21.68 2.30 -12.46
N VAL A 240 -20.91 2.86 -13.41
CA VAL A 240 -19.59 3.41 -13.17
C VAL A 240 -19.69 4.89 -12.82
N PRO A 241 -19.13 5.35 -11.68
CA PRO A 241 -19.08 6.76 -11.30
C PRO A 241 -17.94 7.48 -12.04
N VAL A 242 -18.18 7.82 -13.31
CA VAL A 242 -17.14 8.34 -14.23
C VAL A 242 -16.47 9.60 -13.69
N THR A 243 -17.23 10.51 -13.10
CA THR A 243 -16.68 11.76 -12.55
C THR A 243 -15.75 11.52 -11.36
N ALA A 244 -16.16 10.62 -10.45
CA ALA A 244 -15.31 10.20 -9.35
C ALA A 244 -14.05 9.47 -9.84
N LEU A 245 -14.18 8.67 -10.91
CA LEU A 245 -13.03 7.99 -11.54
C LEU A 245 -12.04 9.01 -12.13
N MET A 246 -12.51 10.02 -12.87
CA MET A 246 -11.65 11.05 -13.44
C MET A 246 -10.94 11.88 -12.36
N LEU A 247 -11.63 12.23 -11.28
CA LEU A 247 -11.01 12.92 -10.15
C LEU A 247 -9.96 12.04 -9.45
N SER A 248 -10.23 10.75 -9.29
CA SER A 248 -9.26 9.82 -8.68
C SER A 248 -8.07 9.54 -9.61
N PHE A 249 -8.27 9.65 -10.93
CA PHE A 249 -7.21 9.51 -11.93
C PHE A 249 -6.18 10.66 -11.90
N LEU A 250 -6.46 11.76 -11.22
CA LEU A 250 -5.49 12.86 -11.01
C LEU A 250 -4.16 12.38 -10.41
N GLY A 251 -4.17 11.34 -9.57
CA GLY A 251 -2.94 10.74 -9.05
C GLY A 251 -2.01 10.22 -10.15
N VAL A 252 -2.60 9.61 -11.17
CA VAL A 252 -1.86 9.13 -12.35
C VAL A 252 -1.32 10.30 -13.18
N VAL A 253 -2.14 11.33 -13.38
CA VAL A 253 -1.73 12.54 -14.10
C VAL A 253 -0.56 13.22 -13.40
N ILE A 254 -0.63 13.38 -12.08
CA ILE A 254 0.44 13.98 -11.27
C ILE A 254 1.72 13.14 -11.41
N ALA A 255 1.65 11.82 -11.26
CA ALA A 255 2.80 10.93 -11.40
C ALA A 255 3.41 11.01 -12.81
N SER A 256 2.58 11.09 -13.85
CA SER A 256 3.04 11.24 -15.23
C SER A 256 3.74 12.58 -15.45
N VAL A 257 3.20 13.69 -14.93
CA VAL A 257 3.81 15.01 -15.00
C VAL A 257 5.15 15.04 -14.25
N MET A 258 5.22 14.44 -13.07
CA MET A 258 6.48 14.32 -12.33
C MET A 258 7.52 13.53 -13.12
N ALA A 259 7.11 12.46 -13.82
CA ALA A 259 7.99 11.66 -14.65
C ALA A 259 8.47 12.42 -15.91
N VAL A 260 7.62 13.25 -16.52
CA VAL A 260 8.02 14.16 -17.63
C VAL A 260 8.99 15.22 -17.14
N ALA A 261 8.79 15.75 -15.93
CA ALA A 261 9.67 16.73 -15.31
C ALA A 261 10.99 16.13 -14.79
N GLU A 262 11.23 14.83 -15.02
CA GLU A 262 12.44 14.10 -14.62
C GLU A 262 12.77 14.27 -13.13
N ILE A 263 11.73 14.37 -12.28
CA ILE A 263 11.91 14.47 -10.83
C ILE A 263 12.56 13.18 -10.36
N SER A 264 13.70 13.30 -9.69
CA SER A 264 14.33 12.16 -9.04
C SER A 264 13.46 11.65 -7.87
N ASN A 265 13.49 10.35 -7.62
CA ASN A 265 12.84 9.72 -6.46
C ASN A 265 11.30 9.90 -6.42
N ILE A 266 10.62 9.90 -7.58
CA ILE A 266 9.14 10.06 -7.64
C ILE A 266 8.44 8.99 -6.79
N PHE A 267 8.90 7.74 -6.87
CA PHE A 267 8.32 6.63 -6.12
C PHE A 267 8.40 6.89 -4.61
N GLU A 268 9.57 7.27 -4.12
CA GLU A 268 9.83 7.55 -2.70
C GLU A 268 9.00 8.74 -2.21
N LEU A 269 8.88 9.79 -3.03
CA LEU A 269 8.05 10.97 -2.72
C LEU A 269 6.57 10.59 -2.55
N LEU A 270 6.02 9.85 -3.51
CA LEU A 270 4.63 9.42 -3.47
C LEU A 270 4.40 8.43 -2.31
N MET A 271 5.34 7.52 -2.05
CA MET A 271 5.25 6.56 -0.97
C MET A 271 5.30 7.21 0.42
N ALA A 272 6.14 8.23 0.62
CA ALA A 272 6.18 8.96 1.87
C ALA A 272 4.86 9.72 2.11
N LEU A 273 4.25 10.30 1.06
CA LEU A 273 2.93 10.91 1.13
C LEU A 273 1.84 9.88 1.50
N VAL A 274 1.85 8.72 0.86
CA VAL A 274 0.93 7.61 1.16
C VAL A 274 1.09 7.16 2.61
N THR A 275 2.34 6.99 3.09
CA THR A 275 2.62 6.60 4.47
C THR A 275 2.03 7.59 5.47
N LEU A 276 2.22 8.89 5.25
CA LEU A 276 1.63 9.94 6.08
C LEU A 276 0.09 9.80 6.12
N CYS A 277 -0.53 9.61 4.96
CA CYS A 277 -1.98 9.45 4.85
C CYS A 277 -2.48 8.21 5.61
N VAL A 278 -1.80 7.07 5.49
CA VAL A 278 -2.12 5.83 6.20
C VAL A 278 -2.01 6.02 7.71
N LEU A 279 -0.93 6.64 8.20
CA LEU A 279 -0.76 6.91 9.63
C LEU A 279 -1.88 7.79 10.19
N VAL A 280 -2.30 8.82 9.46
CA VAL A 280 -3.44 9.67 9.86
C VAL A 280 -4.74 8.85 9.92
N VAL A 281 -5.00 8.00 8.93
CA VAL A 281 -6.18 7.11 8.92
C VAL A 281 -6.15 6.18 10.13
N TRP A 282 -5.03 5.56 10.44
CA TRP A 282 -4.91 4.66 11.60
C TRP A 282 -5.06 5.38 12.93
N ILE A 283 -4.54 6.61 13.06
CA ILE A 283 -4.80 7.46 14.23
C ILE A 283 -6.30 7.67 14.41
N MET A 284 -7.01 8.04 13.33
CA MET A 284 -8.45 8.26 13.36
C MET A 284 -9.22 6.99 13.76
N ILE A 285 -8.87 5.82 13.19
CA ILE A 285 -9.47 4.54 13.53
C ILE A 285 -9.28 4.21 15.02
N LEU A 286 -8.06 4.37 15.54
CA LEU A 286 -7.74 4.05 16.95
C LEU A 286 -8.44 5.02 17.93
N LEU A 287 -8.51 6.30 17.61
CA LEU A 287 -9.26 7.29 18.39
C LEU A 287 -10.76 6.99 18.39
N THR A 288 -11.33 6.68 17.22
CA THR A 288 -12.74 6.30 17.07
C THR A 288 -13.06 5.04 17.88
N TYR A 289 -12.19 4.04 17.84
CA TYR A 289 -12.36 2.83 18.66
C TYR A 289 -12.34 3.14 20.15
N GLN A 290 -11.45 4.01 20.64
CA GLN A 290 -11.41 4.39 22.05
C GLN A 290 -12.67 5.15 22.47
N ALA A 291 -13.15 6.08 21.63
CA ALA A 291 -14.41 6.80 21.87
C ALA A 291 -15.61 5.85 21.90
N TYR A 292 -15.71 4.93 20.94
CA TYR A 292 -16.75 3.91 20.90
C TYR A 292 -16.80 3.07 22.18
N LYS A 293 -15.64 2.56 22.64
CA LYS A 293 -15.54 1.77 23.87
C LYS A 293 -15.88 2.56 25.14
N LYS A 294 -15.72 3.87 25.12
CA LYS A 294 -16.11 4.74 26.25
C LYS A 294 -17.64 4.87 26.36
N HIS A 295 -18.35 4.93 25.21
CA HIS A 295 -19.78 5.18 25.16
C HIS A 295 -20.64 3.89 25.20
N GLN A 296 -20.24 2.81 24.54
CA GLN A 296 -21.05 1.59 24.40
C GLN A 296 -20.62 0.42 25.31
N GLY A 297 -19.53 0.53 26.06
CA GLY A 297 -19.08 -0.54 26.96
C GLY A 297 -18.68 -1.83 26.21
N ASN A 298 -19.04 -3.00 26.78
CA ASN A 298 -18.65 -4.33 26.26
C ASN A 298 -19.77 -5.05 25.47
N SER A 299 -20.78 -4.35 25.01
CA SER A 299 -21.97 -4.93 24.38
C SER A 299 -21.77 -5.48 22.95
N SER A 300 -20.61 -5.30 22.34
CA SER A 300 -20.34 -5.82 21.00
C SER A 300 -19.86 -7.27 21.03
N GLY A 301 -20.43 -8.12 20.17
CA GLY A 301 -20.06 -9.54 20.05
C GLY A 301 -18.61 -9.84 19.61
N PHE A 302 -17.84 -8.82 19.26
CA PHE A 302 -16.42 -8.91 18.94
C PHE A 302 -15.61 -8.13 19.97
N THR A 303 -14.85 -8.85 20.79
CA THR A 303 -13.97 -8.25 21.80
C THR A 303 -12.51 -8.54 21.47
N VAL A 304 -11.69 -7.48 21.45
CA VAL A 304 -10.23 -7.59 21.40
C VAL A 304 -9.72 -7.73 22.83
N TRP A 305 -8.82 -8.67 23.06
CA TRP A 305 -8.18 -8.87 24.36
C TRP A 305 -7.50 -7.58 24.82
N CYS A 306 -7.83 -7.09 26.02
CA CYS A 306 -7.36 -5.80 26.54
C CYS A 306 -7.53 -4.62 25.55
N GLY A 307 -8.63 -4.56 24.79
CA GLY A 307 -8.80 -3.71 23.62
C GLY A 307 -8.46 -2.22 23.82
N ARG A 308 -8.75 -1.63 25.00
CA ARG A 308 -8.36 -0.23 25.31
C ARG A 308 -6.84 -0.07 25.41
N ILE A 309 -6.16 -1.01 26.07
CA ILE A 309 -4.70 -0.98 26.24
C ILE A 309 -4.04 -1.21 24.88
N THR A 310 -4.49 -2.23 24.16
CA THR A 310 -3.97 -2.54 22.81
C THR A 310 -4.12 -1.36 21.86
N ALA A 311 -5.27 -0.68 21.87
CA ALA A 311 -5.49 0.51 21.05
C ALA A 311 -4.63 1.69 21.49
N GLY A 312 -4.40 1.85 22.82
CA GLY A 312 -3.50 2.87 23.38
C GLY A 312 -2.04 2.64 22.96
N VAL A 313 -1.55 1.41 23.07
CA VAL A 313 -0.21 1.02 22.61
C VAL A 313 -0.08 1.19 21.10
N GLY A 314 -1.10 0.78 20.33
CA GLY A 314 -1.14 1.00 18.89
C GLY A 314 -1.07 2.49 18.52
N LEU A 315 -1.84 3.34 19.21
CA LEU A 315 -1.81 4.79 19.00
C LEU A 315 -0.44 5.38 19.31
N ALA A 316 0.18 4.98 20.43
CA ALA A 316 1.52 5.42 20.78
C ALA A 316 2.56 4.98 19.72
N GLY A 317 2.46 3.74 19.22
CA GLY A 317 3.30 3.23 18.14
C GLY A 317 3.15 4.01 16.83
N VAL A 318 1.92 4.30 16.41
CA VAL A 318 1.65 5.08 15.20
C VAL A 318 2.16 6.52 15.35
N LEU A 319 1.98 7.15 16.51
CA LEU A 319 2.52 8.49 16.77
C LEU A 319 4.05 8.48 16.78
N ALA A 320 4.69 7.48 17.40
CA ALA A 320 6.15 7.32 17.35
C ALA A 320 6.66 7.14 15.92
N THR A 321 5.94 6.38 15.09
CA THR A 321 6.28 6.20 13.67
C THR A 321 6.10 7.51 12.88
N LEU A 322 5.07 8.29 13.20
CA LEU A 322 4.89 9.62 12.60
C LEU A 322 6.08 10.53 12.92
N VAL A 323 6.59 10.50 14.17
CA VAL A 323 7.80 11.23 14.53
C VAL A 323 9.02 10.70 13.76
N ALA A 324 9.15 9.37 13.63
CA ALA A 324 10.23 8.75 12.87
C ALA A 324 10.26 9.20 11.39
N LEU A 325 9.10 9.44 10.79
CA LEU A 325 8.99 9.93 9.41
C LEU A 325 9.68 11.29 9.22
N PHE A 326 9.63 12.17 10.24
CA PHE A 326 10.35 13.45 10.23
C PHE A 326 11.85 13.32 10.48
N MET A 327 12.31 12.16 10.97
CA MET A 327 13.72 11.89 11.27
C MET A 327 14.45 11.17 10.13
N LEU A 328 13.74 10.82 9.06
CA LEU A 328 14.35 10.23 7.86
C LEU A 328 15.40 11.22 7.30
N PRO A 329 16.62 10.74 7.02
CA PRO A 329 17.71 11.62 6.55
C PRO A 329 17.52 12.10 5.11
N ASP A 330 16.55 11.53 4.41
CA ASP A 330 16.28 11.86 3.01
C ASP A 330 15.43 13.13 2.88
N SER A 331 15.94 14.10 2.13
CA SER A 331 15.22 15.35 1.81
C SER A 331 13.87 15.11 1.12
N SER A 332 13.74 14.02 0.36
CA SER A 332 12.50 13.65 -0.31
C SER A 332 11.38 13.29 0.68
N ALA A 333 11.70 12.60 1.77
CA ALA A 333 10.73 12.31 2.83
C ALA A 333 10.21 13.58 3.51
N VAL A 334 11.11 14.53 3.80
CA VAL A 334 10.73 15.83 4.40
C VAL A 334 9.82 16.62 3.49
N VAL A 335 10.14 16.70 2.19
CA VAL A 335 9.30 17.38 1.18
C VAL A 335 7.93 16.71 1.10
N SER A 336 7.85 15.38 1.10
CA SER A 336 6.58 14.64 1.05
C SER A 336 5.71 14.89 2.27
N VAL A 337 6.31 15.00 3.46
CA VAL A 337 5.58 15.35 4.69
C VAL A 337 5.06 16.78 4.62
N GLN A 338 5.86 17.74 4.14
CA GLN A 338 5.41 19.13 3.95
C GLN A 338 4.24 19.22 2.98
N VAL A 339 4.34 18.55 1.82
CA VAL A 339 3.25 18.47 0.83
C VAL A 339 2.02 17.81 1.45
N GLY A 340 2.20 16.74 2.23
CA GLY A 340 1.11 16.05 2.93
C GLY A 340 0.40 16.95 3.95
N VAL A 341 1.13 17.71 4.74
CA VAL A 341 0.55 18.66 5.72
C VAL A 341 -0.27 19.74 4.99
N VAL A 342 0.27 20.32 3.91
CA VAL A 342 -0.46 21.28 3.09
C VAL A 342 -1.73 20.67 2.49
N PHE A 343 -1.63 19.45 1.99
CA PHE A 343 -2.75 18.71 1.42
C PHE A 343 -3.86 18.45 2.46
N PHE A 344 -3.50 18.02 3.68
CA PHE A 344 -4.47 17.85 4.76
C PHE A 344 -5.08 19.15 5.21
N ALA A 345 -4.32 20.24 5.23
CA ALA A 345 -4.87 21.58 5.52
C ALA A 345 -5.91 21.99 4.48
N ILE A 346 -5.63 21.79 3.19
CA ILE A 346 -6.56 22.08 2.09
C ILE A 346 -7.85 21.25 2.24
N ILE A 347 -7.74 19.94 2.46
CA ILE A 347 -8.91 19.07 2.66
C ILE A 347 -9.72 19.48 3.88
N SER A 348 -9.05 19.86 4.99
CA SER A 348 -9.73 20.31 6.21
C SER A 348 -10.51 21.60 5.99
N VAL A 349 -9.91 22.55 5.29
CA VAL A 349 -10.60 23.81 4.90
C VAL A 349 -11.80 23.51 4.00
N PHE A 350 -11.62 22.64 3.01
CA PHE A 350 -12.68 22.24 2.10
C PHE A 350 -13.83 21.56 2.84
N TYR A 351 -13.53 20.65 3.79
CA TYR A 351 -14.52 20.03 4.66
C TYR A 351 -15.31 21.06 5.49
N VAL A 352 -14.62 22.02 6.11
CA VAL A 352 -15.28 23.07 6.91
C VAL A 352 -16.20 23.94 6.04
N VAL A 353 -15.79 24.26 4.81
CA VAL A 353 -16.60 25.02 3.85
C VAL A 353 -17.86 24.24 3.44
N LEU A 354 -17.71 22.94 3.13
CA LEU A 354 -18.85 22.08 2.79
C LEU A 354 -19.80 21.91 3.98
N ALA A 355 -19.28 21.66 5.17
CA ALA A 355 -20.07 21.51 6.39
C ALA A 355 -20.90 22.78 6.68
N LYS A 356 -20.28 23.97 6.55
CA LYS A 356 -21.01 25.24 6.70
C LYS A 356 -22.11 25.46 5.65
N LYS A 357 -21.87 25.03 4.40
CA LYS A 357 -22.83 25.16 3.30
C LYS A 357 -24.06 24.25 3.48
N HIS A 358 -23.91 23.12 4.14
CA HIS A 358 -24.99 22.16 4.39
C HIS A 358 -25.61 22.26 5.78
N GLY A 359 -25.36 23.35 6.53
CA GLY A 359 -25.99 23.62 7.83
C GLY A 359 -25.34 22.93 9.02
N GLY A 360 -24.13 22.39 8.85
CA GLY A 360 -23.44 21.54 9.83
C GLY A 360 -23.96 20.10 9.79
N PHE A 361 -23.08 19.13 10.08
CA PHE A 361 -23.54 17.77 10.33
C PHE A 361 -24.16 17.74 11.72
N SER A 362 -25.49 17.59 11.79
CA SER A 362 -26.23 17.46 13.04
C SER A 362 -25.84 16.14 13.71
N ARG A 363 -25.82 16.12 15.03
CA ARG A 363 -25.61 14.89 15.81
C ARG A 363 -26.67 13.81 15.49
N THR A 364 -27.85 14.23 15.07
CA THR A 364 -28.94 13.38 14.58
C THR A 364 -28.64 12.70 13.24
N ASP A 365 -27.82 13.33 12.38
CA ASP A 365 -27.40 12.71 11.11
C ASP A 365 -26.32 11.64 11.32
N LEU A 366 -25.57 11.71 12.44
CA LEU A 366 -24.58 10.72 12.84
C LEU A 366 -25.18 9.50 13.56
N ASP A 367 -26.34 9.68 14.20
CA ASP A 367 -27.08 8.58 14.88
C ASP A 367 -27.92 7.75 13.88
N ALA A 368 -28.08 8.24 12.65
CA ALA A 368 -28.80 7.57 11.56
C ALA A 368 -27.87 6.76 10.61
N LEU A 369 -26.54 6.83 10.80
CA LEU A 369 -25.51 6.03 10.15
C LEU A 369 -25.08 4.87 11.06
#